data_48d07332e5e196066614997134d1c7c1
#
_entry.id   48d07332e5e196066614997134d1c7c1
#
_cell.length_a   1.000
_cell.length_b   1.000
_cell.length_c   1.000
_cell.angle_alpha   90.00
_cell.angle_beta   90.00
_cell.angle_gamma   90.00
#
_symmetry.space_group_name_H-M   'P 1'
#
loop_
_entity.id
_entity.type
_entity.pdbx_description
1 polymer ?
#
loop_
_entity_poly.entity_id
_entity_poly.type
_entity_poly.pdbx_seq_one_letter_code
_entity_poly.pdbx_strand_id
1 'polypeptide(L)'
;MTIKDNIIIVGNGMVGHYCAEQLIMHGLHETHQIHVFGEERHHAYDRVHLTDYMSGQDALALRLHQDDFHTSHGITLHLNSRVTDIDREQKTITAEDGCLPYSPLLLATGSRTSVPPVPRNTGTAALVYRTLDDLDLIRAAAAGVLHGPVTWVVLLGPDAANDLHVLALCV
;
A
#
# COMPACT_ATOMS: atom_id res chain seq x y z
N MET A 1 24.43 -5.03 26.61
CA MET A 1 23.73 -4.92 25.30
C MET A 1 23.02 -3.57 25.28
N THR A 2 23.45 -2.65 24.43
CA THR A 2 22.77 -1.37 24.26
C THR A 2 21.50 -1.64 23.50
N ILE A 3 20.35 -1.29 24.09
CA ILE A 3 19.06 -1.36 23.40
C ILE A 3 19.11 -0.30 22.30
N LYS A 4 18.99 -0.72 21.05
CA LYS A 4 18.91 0.21 19.92
C LYS A 4 17.55 0.90 19.92
N ASP A 5 17.52 2.19 19.64
CA ASP A 5 16.28 2.93 19.45
C ASP A 5 15.57 2.50 18.17
N ASN A 6 14.24 2.51 18.19
CA ASN A 6 13.45 2.11 17.04
C ASN A 6 13.17 3.32 16.14
N ILE A 7 13.50 3.20 14.85
CA ILE A 7 12.99 4.07 13.79
C ILE A 7 11.77 3.38 13.20
N ILE A 8 10.62 4.04 13.21
CA ILE A 8 9.39 3.48 12.67
C ILE A 8 8.96 4.24 11.42
N ILE A 9 8.70 3.51 10.34
CA ILE A 9 8.12 4.01 9.10
C ILE A 9 6.71 3.44 8.98
N VAL A 10 5.70 4.33 8.99
CA VAL A 10 4.30 3.94 8.78
C VAL A 10 3.93 4.16 7.32
N GLY A 11 3.77 3.07 6.59
CA GLY A 11 3.48 3.02 5.17
C GLY A 11 4.59 2.33 4.38
N ASN A 12 4.28 1.18 3.79
CA ASN A 12 5.18 0.39 2.93
C ASN A 12 4.87 0.64 1.44
N GLY A 13 4.75 1.90 1.05
CA GLY A 13 4.63 2.33 -0.35
C GLY A 13 5.96 2.85 -0.89
N MET A 14 5.93 3.49 -2.08
CA MET A 14 7.13 4.03 -2.74
C MET A 14 7.92 4.99 -1.83
N VAL A 15 7.25 5.88 -1.10
CA VAL A 15 7.89 6.84 -0.21
C VAL A 15 8.50 6.15 1.01
N GLY A 16 7.75 5.22 1.66
CA GLY A 16 8.27 4.48 2.82
C GLY A 16 9.47 3.62 2.48
N HIS A 17 9.44 2.95 1.33
CA HIS A 17 10.56 2.18 0.82
C HIS A 17 11.78 3.06 0.54
N TYR A 18 11.61 4.17 -0.19
CA TYR A 18 12.69 5.12 -0.44
C TYR A 18 13.31 5.66 0.84
N CYS A 19 12.49 5.95 1.86
CA CYS A 19 13.00 6.37 3.17
C CYS A 19 13.84 5.28 3.84
N ALA A 20 13.40 4.02 3.77
CA ALA A 20 14.18 2.90 4.30
C ALA A 20 15.55 2.77 3.60
N GLU A 21 15.58 2.92 2.27
CA GLU A 21 16.84 2.95 1.51
C GLU A 21 17.77 4.09 1.97
N GLN A 22 17.22 5.30 2.17
CA GLN A 22 18.02 6.44 2.64
C GLN A 22 18.58 6.18 4.05
N LEU A 23 17.80 5.60 4.95
CA LEU A 23 18.29 5.23 6.29
C LEU A 23 19.45 4.22 6.22
N ILE A 24 19.37 3.26 5.30
CA ILE A 24 20.46 2.30 5.05
C ILE A 24 21.69 3.02 4.50
N MET A 25 21.52 3.84 3.46
CA MET A 25 22.63 4.58 2.83
C MET A 25 23.38 5.47 3.83
N HIS A 26 22.68 6.00 4.83
CA HIS A 26 23.27 6.80 5.91
C HIS A 26 23.73 5.98 7.11
N GLY A 27 23.72 4.64 7.05
CA GLY A 27 24.22 3.76 8.09
C GLY A 27 23.35 3.70 9.37
N LEU A 28 22.11 4.23 9.33
CA LEU A 28 21.26 4.25 10.52
C LEU A 28 20.78 2.87 10.96
N HIS A 29 20.74 1.90 10.05
CA HIS A 29 20.43 0.49 10.37
C HIS A 29 21.47 -0.17 11.28
N GLU A 30 22.70 0.36 11.33
CA GLU A 30 23.75 -0.15 12.22
C GLU A 30 23.52 0.25 13.69
N THR A 31 22.92 1.45 13.90
CA THR A 31 22.74 2.05 15.23
C THR A 31 21.31 1.96 15.76
N HIS A 32 20.33 1.78 14.88
CA HIS A 32 18.89 1.72 15.20
C HIS A 32 18.27 0.42 14.70
N GLN A 33 17.13 0.05 15.29
CA GLN A 33 16.23 -0.93 14.71
C GLN A 33 15.22 -0.22 13.81
N ILE A 34 15.12 -0.62 12.54
CA ILE A 34 14.20 -0.01 11.58
C ILE A 34 13.01 -0.95 11.43
N HIS A 35 11.80 -0.41 11.64
CA HIS A 35 10.55 -1.10 11.45
C HIS A 35 9.73 -0.40 10.37
N VAL A 36 9.24 -1.15 9.40
CA VAL A 36 8.35 -0.66 8.33
C VAL A 36 7.01 -1.34 8.46
N PHE A 37 5.92 -0.55 8.60
CA PHE A 37 4.57 -1.07 8.72
C PHE A 37 3.78 -0.83 7.44
N GLY A 38 3.23 -1.90 6.87
CA GLY A 38 2.38 -1.88 5.70
C GLY A 38 1.00 -2.49 5.98
N GLU A 39 -0.08 -1.77 5.63
CA GLU A 39 -1.44 -2.32 5.75
C GLU A 39 -1.75 -3.38 4.68
N GLU A 40 -1.00 -3.39 3.58
CA GLU A 40 -1.13 -4.36 2.50
C GLU A 40 -0.29 -5.62 2.78
N ARG A 41 -0.68 -6.74 2.18
CA ARG A 41 0.07 -8.01 2.22
C ARG A 41 1.29 -8.03 1.29
N HIS A 42 1.43 -7.02 0.46
CA HIS A 42 2.44 -6.94 -0.59
C HIS A 42 3.68 -6.18 -0.12
N HIS A 43 4.85 -6.60 -0.61
CA HIS A 43 6.06 -5.79 -0.53
C HIS A 43 5.86 -4.47 -1.30
N ALA A 44 6.71 -3.47 -1.00
CA ALA A 44 6.66 -2.20 -1.71
C ALA A 44 6.77 -2.41 -3.23
N TYR A 45 5.85 -1.81 -3.97
CA TYR A 45 5.75 -1.92 -5.42
C TYR A 45 5.45 -0.57 -6.07
N ASP A 46 5.77 -0.47 -7.36
CA ASP A 46 5.54 0.72 -8.15
C ASP A 46 4.06 0.84 -8.54
N ARG A 47 3.37 1.77 -7.87
CA ARG A 47 1.94 2.04 -8.13
C ARG A 47 1.68 2.75 -9.46
N VAL A 48 2.70 3.39 -10.05
CA VAL A 48 2.57 4.06 -11.33
C VAL A 48 2.34 3.04 -12.46
N HIS A 49 2.91 1.84 -12.30
CA HIS A 49 2.85 0.76 -13.27
C HIS A 49 1.75 -0.29 -12.98
N LEU A 50 0.74 0.05 -12.18
CA LEU A 50 -0.40 -0.85 -11.92
C LEU A 50 -1.15 -1.26 -13.21
N THR A 51 -1.09 -0.43 -14.26
CA THR A 51 -1.68 -0.73 -15.58
C THR A 51 -1.01 -1.94 -16.23
N ASP A 52 0.29 -2.13 -15.99
CA ASP A 52 1.04 -3.27 -16.54
C ASP A 52 0.58 -4.56 -15.86
N TYR A 53 0.31 -4.50 -14.55
CA TYR A 53 -0.30 -5.61 -13.83
C TYR A 53 -1.69 -5.94 -14.40
N MET A 54 -2.53 -4.95 -14.68
CA MET A 54 -3.83 -5.19 -15.33
C MET A 54 -3.69 -5.84 -16.70
N SER A 55 -2.63 -5.53 -17.44
CA SER A 55 -2.33 -6.09 -18.76
C SER A 55 -1.73 -7.52 -18.70
N GLY A 56 -1.56 -8.08 -17.49
CA GLY A 56 -1.11 -9.46 -17.29
C GLY A 56 0.34 -9.61 -16.83
N GLN A 57 1.05 -8.52 -16.52
CA GLN A 57 2.37 -8.60 -15.91
C GLN A 57 2.28 -9.16 -14.49
N ASP A 58 3.32 -9.85 -14.04
CA ASP A 58 3.41 -10.38 -12.68
C ASP A 58 3.59 -9.24 -11.66
N ALA A 59 2.94 -9.37 -10.50
CA ALA A 59 3.12 -8.46 -9.37
C ALA A 59 4.58 -8.36 -8.90
N LEU A 60 5.36 -9.44 -9.08
CA LEU A 60 6.79 -9.46 -8.77
C LEU A 60 7.59 -8.46 -9.61
N ALA A 61 7.18 -8.24 -10.86
CA ALA A 61 7.85 -7.29 -11.74
C ALA A 61 7.65 -5.82 -11.33
N LEU A 62 6.62 -5.55 -10.52
CA LEU A 62 6.36 -4.22 -9.99
C LEU A 62 7.11 -3.94 -8.68
N ARG A 63 7.72 -4.94 -8.05
CA ARG A 63 8.43 -4.74 -6.78
C ARG A 63 9.57 -3.74 -6.92
N LEU A 64 9.71 -2.89 -5.91
CA LEU A 64 10.76 -1.86 -5.87
C LEU A 64 12.13 -2.42 -5.42
N HIS A 65 12.15 -3.64 -4.89
CA HIS A 65 13.35 -4.26 -4.34
C HIS A 65 13.32 -5.78 -4.47
N GLN A 66 14.49 -6.41 -4.27
CA GLN A 66 14.61 -7.86 -4.19
C GLN A 66 14.06 -8.41 -2.86
N ASP A 67 13.73 -9.70 -2.81
CA ASP A 67 13.06 -10.33 -1.66
C ASP A 67 13.84 -10.21 -0.34
N ASP A 68 15.15 -10.18 -0.39
CA ASP A 68 16.04 -10.13 0.77
C ASP A 68 16.38 -8.71 1.26
N PHE A 69 15.89 -7.65 0.59
CA PHE A 69 16.22 -6.26 0.92
C PHE A 69 16.07 -5.95 2.41
N HIS A 70 14.93 -6.27 3.02
CA HIS A 70 14.68 -5.96 4.41
C HIS A 70 15.55 -6.81 5.35
N THR A 71 15.63 -8.11 5.09
CA THR A 71 16.38 -9.05 5.93
C THR A 71 17.89 -8.83 5.86
N SER A 72 18.43 -8.55 4.66
CA SER A 72 19.86 -8.29 4.47
C SER A 72 20.35 -7.03 5.20
N HIS A 73 19.46 -6.06 5.44
CA HIS A 73 19.78 -4.82 6.13
C HIS A 73 19.24 -4.77 7.57
N GLY A 74 18.71 -5.89 8.09
CA GLY A 74 18.19 -5.96 9.46
C GLY A 74 16.96 -5.11 9.70
N ILE A 75 16.17 -4.83 8.65
CA ILE A 75 14.89 -4.11 8.73
C ILE A 75 13.79 -5.12 9.06
N THR A 76 12.94 -4.80 10.01
CA THR A 76 11.74 -5.58 10.31
C THR A 76 10.57 -5.02 9.49
N LEU A 77 10.09 -5.80 8.53
CA LEU A 77 8.92 -5.48 7.72
C LEU A 77 7.69 -6.15 8.30
N HIS A 78 6.67 -5.35 8.64
CA HIS A 78 5.37 -5.78 9.12
C HIS A 78 4.34 -5.62 8.00
N LEU A 79 3.98 -6.70 7.33
CA LEU A 79 2.92 -6.74 6.31
C LEU A 79 1.57 -7.10 6.97
N ASN A 80 0.45 -6.70 6.36
CA ASN A 80 -0.89 -6.81 6.95
C ASN A 80 -0.99 -6.20 8.35
N SER A 81 -0.11 -5.25 8.66
CA SER A 81 -0.02 -4.66 9.99
C SER A 81 -0.28 -3.16 9.90
N ARG A 82 -1.55 -2.81 10.07
CA ARG A 82 -1.98 -1.42 10.04
C ARG A 82 -1.71 -0.76 11.39
N VAL A 83 -1.03 0.39 11.36
CA VAL A 83 -0.91 1.27 12.52
C VAL A 83 -2.25 1.98 12.73
N THR A 84 -2.86 1.78 13.88
CA THR A 84 -4.20 2.27 14.22
C THR A 84 -4.17 3.48 15.14
N ASP A 85 -3.10 3.62 15.94
CA ASP A 85 -2.94 4.75 16.87
C ASP A 85 -1.48 5.16 17.04
N ILE A 86 -1.27 6.43 17.38
CA ILE A 86 0.04 7.04 17.66
C ILE A 86 -0.07 7.86 18.93
N ASP A 87 0.50 7.37 20.01
CA ASP A 87 0.66 8.14 21.25
C ASP A 87 1.95 8.98 21.19
N ARG A 88 1.80 10.29 21.06
CA ARG A 88 2.93 11.21 20.95
C ARG A 88 3.57 11.54 22.30
N GLU A 89 2.84 11.38 23.41
CA GLU A 89 3.35 11.62 24.76
C GLU A 89 4.22 10.45 25.21
N GLN A 90 3.72 9.23 25.02
CA GLN A 90 4.44 7.99 25.34
C GLN A 90 5.43 7.60 24.22
N LYS A 91 5.37 8.26 23.05
CA LYS A 91 6.14 7.92 21.86
C LYS A 91 5.99 6.44 21.48
N THR A 92 4.76 5.99 21.35
CA THR A 92 4.43 4.61 20.94
C THR A 92 3.46 4.61 19.76
N ILE A 93 3.54 3.57 18.95
CA ILE A 93 2.52 3.24 17.97
C ILE A 93 1.77 1.99 18.41
N THR A 94 0.51 1.87 18.01
CA THR A 94 -0.27 0.63 18.13
C THR A 94 -0.57 0.09 16.74
N ALA A 95 -0.24 -1.17 16.52
CA ALA A 95 -0.53 -1.92 15.31
C ALA A 95 -1.16 -3.28 15.67
N GLU A 96 -1.52 -4.08 14.67
CA GLU A 96 -2.08 -5.42 14.91
C GLU A 96 -1.11 -6.31 15.71
N ASP A 97 0.19 -6.15 15.51
CA ASP A 97 1.25 -6.90 16.19
C ASP A 97 1.51 -6.42 17.64
N GLY A 98 0.83 -5.37 18.09
CA GLY A 98 0.96 -4.81 19.43
C GLY A 98 1.44 -3.36 19.46
N CYS A 99 1.97 -2.94 20.62
CA CYS A 99 2.46 -1.59 20.86
C CYS A 99 3.99 -1.56 20.78
N LEU A 100 4.54 -0.61 20.03
CA LEU A 100 5.98 -0.48 19.83
C LEU A 100 6.44 0.96 20.11
N PRO A 101 7.48 1.18 20.95
CA PRO A 101 8.02 2.51 21.17
C PRO A 101 8.84 2.97 19.95
N TYR A 102 8.85 4.30 19.71
CA TYR A 102 9.66 4.91 18.66
C TYR A 102 10.50 6.08 19.19
N SER A 103 11.67 6.26 18.58
CA SER A 103 12.48 7.47 18.80
C SER A 103 12.22 8.48 17.66
N PRO A 104 12.51 8.22 16.39
CA PRO A 104 11.86 8.90 15.27
C PRO A 104 10.73 8.08 14.68
N LEU A 105 9.65 8.78 14.25
CA LEU A 105 8.51 8.23 13.54
C LEU A 105 8.37 8.96 12.20
N LEU A 106 8.29 8.19 11.12
CA LEU A 106 8.06 8.69 9.78
C LEU A 106 6.67 8.26 9.29
N LEU A 107 5.88 9.21 8.82
CA LEU A 107 4.56 8.94 8.27
C LEU A 107 4.62 9.00 6.74
N ALA A 108 4.49 7.85 6.10
CA ALA A 108 4.47 7.64 4.65
C ALA A 108 3.19 6.92 4.21
N THR A 109 2.07 7.23 4.85
CA THR A 109 0.78 6.51 4.72
C THR A 109 0.11 6.69 3.36
N GLY A 110 0.57 7.67 2.57
CA GLY A 110 -0.03 7.98 1.27
C GLY A 110 -1.45 8.56 1.37
N SER A 111 -2.21 8.43 0.30
CA SER A 111 -3.60 8.90 0.20
C SER A 111 -4.57 7.73 0.29
N ARG A 112 -5.84 8.00 0.52
CA ARG A 112 -6.95 7.03 0.44
C ARG A 112 -7.86 7.39 -0.73
N THR A 113 -8.45 6.38 -1.34
CA THR A 113 -9.47 6.60 -2.35
C THR A 113 -10.73 7.16 -1.69
N SER A 114 -11.22 8.28 -2.21
CA SER A 114 -12.51 8.82 -1.85
C SER A 114 -13.55 8.29 -2.85
N VAL A 115 -14.51 7.52 -2.35
CA VAL A 115 -15.65 7.06 -3.15
C VAL A 115 -16.78 8.06 -2.94
N PRO A 116 -17.18 8.82 -3.98
CA PRO A 116 -18.28 9.79 -3.84
C PRO A 116 -19.59 9.07 -3.51
N PRO A 117 -20.49 9.70 -2.74
CA PRO A 117 -21.79 9.13 -2.37
C PRO A 117 -22.77 9.22 -3.57
N VAL A 118 -22.51 8.45 -4.61
CA VAL A 118 -23.43 8.34 -5.75
C VAL A 118 -24.54 7.31 -5.43
N PRO A 119 -25.80 7.57 -5.87
CA PRO A 119 -26.86 6.57 -5.75
C PRO A 119 -26.43 5.29 -6.46
N ARG A 120 -26.38 4.19 -5.73
CA ARG A 120 -26.02 2.88 -6.26
C ARG A 120 -27.29 2.13 -6.64
N ASN A 121 -27.30 1.51 -7.81
CA ASN A 121 -28.28 0.47 -8.07
C ASN A 121 -28.01 -0.70 -7.11
N THR A 122 -29.07 -1.23 -6.53
CA THR A 122 -29.00 -2.35 -5.58
C THR A 122 -28.29 -3.52 -6.25
N GLY A 123 -27.10 -3.85 -5.75
CA GLY A 123 -26.31 -5.00 -6.21
C GLY A 123 -24.94 -4.70 -6.84
N THR A 124 -24.59 -3.43 -7.10
CA THR A 124 -23.30 -3.09 -7.71
C THR A 124 -22.35 -2.48 -6.67
N ALA A 125 -21.23 -3.16 -6.38
CA ALA A 125 -20.15 -2.60 -5.57
C ALA A 125 -19.31 -1.62 -6.41
N ALA A 126 -18.94 -0.47 -5.85
CA ALA A 126 -17.95 0.39 -6.46
C ALA A 126 -16.57 -0.24 -6.27
N LEU A 127 -15.87 -0.49 -7.36
CA LEU A 127 -14.51 -0.98 -7.35
C LEU A 127 -13.54 0.22 -7.43
N VAL A 128 -12.44 0.12 -6.72
CA VAL A 128 -11.39 1.15 -6.66
C VAL A 128 -10.16 0.64 -7.40
N TYR A 129 -9.41 1.54 -8.02
CA TYR A 129 -8.18 1.22 -8.75
C TYR A 129 -7.00 1.88 -8.03
N ARG A 130 -6.40 1.19 -7.05
CA ARG A 130 -5.33 1.77 -6.24
C ARG A 130 -4.27 0.77 -5.78
N THR A 131 -4.69 -0.45 -5.46
CA THR A 131 -3.82 -1.50 -4.92
C THR A 131 -3.85 -2.74 -5.83
N LEU A 132 -2.88 -3.64 -5.66
CA LEU A 132 -2.90 -4.93 -6.35
C LEU A 132 -4.17 -5.72 -6.02
N ASP A 133 -4.61 -5.69 -4.75
CA ASP A 133 -5.84 -6.37 -4.33
C ASP A 133 -7.09 -5.78 -4.99
N ASP A 134 -7.13 -4.45 -5.18
CA ASP A 134 -8.22 -3.81 -5.94
C ASP A 134 -8.26 -4.32 -7.39
N LEU A 135 -7.09 -4.47 -8.02
CA LEU A 135 -6.99 -4.96 -9.39
C LEU A 135 -7.41 -6.43 -9.50
N ASP A 136 -7.09 -7.25 -8.51
CA ASP A 136 -7.56 -8.63 -8.45
C ASP A 136 -9.09 -8.69 -8.34
N LEU A 137 -9.70 -7.81 -7.54
CA LEU A 137 -11.15 -7.68 -7.45
C LEU A 137 -11.78 -7.23 -8.80
N ILE A 138 -11.14 -6.27 -9.48
CA ILE A 138 -11.61 -5.82 -10.81
C ILE A 138 -11.52 -6.96 -11.82
N ARG A 139 -10.42 -7.71 -11.85
CA ARG A 139 -10.25 -8.87 -12.73
C ARG A 139 -11.30 -9.95 -12.45
N ALA A 140 -11.54 -10.26 -11.18
CA ALA A 140 -12.54 -11.25 -10.79
C ALA A 140 -13.95 -10.81 -11.19
N ALA A 141 -14.27 -9.52 -11.01
CA ALA A 141 -15.56 -8.95 -11.44
C ALA A 141 -15.71 -9.00 -12.96
N ALA A 142 -14.67 -8.64 -13.72
CA ALA A 142 -14.68 -8.70 -15.18
C ALA A 142 -14.86 -10.14 -15.71
N ALA A 143 -14.19 -11.13 -15.10
CA ALA A 143 -14.35 -12.53 -15.45
C ALA A 143 -15.77 -13.05 -15.20
N GLY A 144 -16.44 -12.57 -14.13
CA GLY A 144 -17.84 -12.89 -13.85
C GLY A 144 -18.83 -12.25 -14.82
N VAL A 145 -18.50 -11.08 -15.36
CA VAL A 145 -19.34 -10.32 -16.31
C VAL A 145 -19.34 -10.97 -17.70
N LEU A 146 -18.27 -11.65 -18.10
CA LEU A 146 -18.21 -12.37 -19.39
C LEU A 146 -19.30 -13.45 -19.53
N HIS A 147 -20.05 -13.75 -18.47
CA HIS A 147 -21.11 -14.76 -18.43
C HIS A 147 -22.49 -14.19 -18.02
N GLY A 148 -22.65 -12.86 -17.97
CA GLY A 148 -23.88 -12.18 -17.50
C GLY A 148 -24.20 -10.87 -18.22
N PRO A 149 -25.29 -10.18 -17.83
CA PRO A 149 -25.65 -8.88 -18.41
C PRO A 149 -24.59 -7.81 -18.12
N VAL A 150 -24.31 -6.98 -19.11
CA VAL A 150 -23.28 -5.95 -19.14
C VAL A 150 -23.32 -5.07 -17.88
N THR A 151 -22.23 -5.05 -17.14
CA THR A 151 -22.02 -4.15 -15.99
C THR A 151 -20.96 -3.10 -16.34
N TRP A 152 -21.23 -1.83 -16.04
CA TRP A 152 -20.28 -0.74 -16.29
C TRP A 152 -19.28 -0.68 -15.17
N VAL A 153 -17.98 -0.69 -15.51
CA VAL A 153 -16.87 -0.43 -14.58
C VAL A 153 -16.44 1.02 -14.80
N VAL A 154 -16.62 1.85 -13.80
CA VAL A 154 -16.15 3.24 -13.81
C VAL A 154 -14.90 3.30 -12.94
N LEU A 155 -13.76 3.60 -13.55
CA LEU A 155 -12.49 3.83 -12.85
C LEU A 155 -12.38 5.33 -12.53
N LEU A 156 -12.34 5.67 -11.25
CA LEU A 156 -12.09 7.02 -10.78
C LEU A 156 -10.59 7.16 -10.45
N GLY A 157 -9.88 7.97 -11.21
CA GLY A 157 -8.48 8.30 -10.94
C GLY A 157 -8.31 9.18 -9.68
N PRO A 158 -7.06 9.37 -9.21
CA PRO A 158 -6.79 10.17 -8.01
C PRO A 158 -7.20 11.65 -8.13
N ASP A 159 -7.35 12.16 -9.34
CA ASP A 159 -7.76 13.55 -9.65
C ASP A 159 -9.24 13.67 -10.03
N ALA A 160 -10.10 12.84 -9.47
CA ALA A 160 -11.53 12.78 -9.78
C ALA A 160 -12.30 14.12 -9.61
N ALA A 161 -11.63 15.19 -9.17
CA ALA A 161 -12.20 16.54 -9.15
C ALA A 161 -12.20 17.23 -10.54
N ASN A 162 -11.32 16.80 -11.47
CA ASN A 162 -11.17 17.45 -12.77
C ASN A 162 -11.11 16.52 -14.00
N ASP A 163 -10.79 15.23 -13.86
CA ASP A 163 -10.71 14.31 -14.99
C ASP A 163 -11.39 12.97 -14.71
N LEU A 164 -12.59 12.83 -15.22
CA LEU A 164 -13.35 11.60 -15.24
C LEU A 164 -12.83 10.72 -16.39
N HIS A 165 -11.82 9.90 -16.14
CA HIS A 165 -11.43 8.86 -17.09
C HIS A 165 -12.40 7.68 -16.98
N VAL A 166 -13.42 7.70 -17.83
CA VAL A 166 -14.34 6.57 -18.02
C VAL A 166 -13.65 5.57 -18.93
N LEU A 167 -13.08 4.52 -18.39
CA LEU A 167 -12.71 3.34 -19.16
C LEU A 167 -13.98 2.46 -19.25
N ALA A 168 -14.73 2.61 -20.31
CA ALA A 168 -15.83 1.71 -20.62
C ALA A 168 -15.25 0.41 -21.17
N LEU A 169 -15.20 -0.64 -20.36
CA LEU A 169 -15.05 -2.00 -20.86
C LEU A 169 -16.45 -2.45 -21.32
N CYS A 170 -16.73 -2.31 -22.61
CA CYS A 170 -17.79 -3.06 -23.27
C CYS A 170 -17.28 -4.46 -23.54
N VAL A 171 -17.88 -5.46 -22.90
CA VAL A 171 -17.80 -6.85 -23.31
C VAL A 171 -19.16 -7.28 -23.86
#